data_1e279eb65e36493f1485efbb570f177f
#
_entry.id   1e279eb65e36493f1485efbb570f177f
#
_cell.length_a   1.000
_cell.length_b   1.000
_cell.length_c   1.000
_cell.angle_alpha   90.00
_cell.angle_beta   90.00
_cell.angle_gamma   90.00
#
_symmetry.space_group_name_H-M   'P 1'
#
loop_
_entity.id
_entity.type
_entity.pdbx_description
1 polymer ?
#
loop_
_entity_poly.entity_id
_entity_poly.type
_entity_poly.pdbx_seq_one_letter_code
_entity_poly.pdbx_strand_id
1 'polypeptide(L)'
;MQFTFNEEQDQLRATAQKFLADKSPTVEVRRLMETHQGYDPIVWAQLSSELGFTATHIPETYGGLGLSHAELGILFEEMGRALLCAPFLATAIAATAIMNVGTESEKSELLPDIATGARIGTLAVFETFGTWDTDSIELTAKNNRLNGVKRYVLDGHIADFIIVVARTTNSDGIDSIGFFLVDGDAPGLNRRILNTIDSTRKLTQLEFVDVAARRLGGNDDQSAKLADTLDLAAIALANEMVGGAQHLVDETIKYAAERIQFGRAIGSFQAIKHKCADMLLDVEMAKSAAYYAATAAASSDPELPVLASLAKAAASEAYMRIAAECIQIHGGVGFTWDNDTHLWFKRAKSSEVFFGDPSHHKEQLVTRWRH
;
A
#
# COMPACT_ATOMS: atom_id res chain seq x y z
N MET A 1 -2.61 20.81 15.78
CA MET A 1 -3.88 20.12 15.47
C MET A 1 -3.91 18.85 16.31
N GLN A 2 -4.94 18.62 17.06
CA GLN A 2 -5.08 17.40 17.84
C GLN A 2 -5.84 16.41 16.95
N PHE A 3 -5.16 15.39 16.41
CA PHE A 3 -5.80 14.31 15.65
C PHE A 3 -6.49 13.39 16.65
N THR A 4 -7.72 13.71 17.02
CA THR A 4 -8.59 12.81 17.79
C THR A 4 -9.54 12.16 16.81
N PHE A 5 -9.51 10.83 16.75
CA PHE A 5 -10.53 10.09 16.02
C PHE A 5 -11.89 10.29 16.66
N ASN A 6 -12.93 10.28 15.85
CA ASN A 6 -14.31 10.29 16.36
C ASN A 6 -14.73 8.86 16.77
N GLU A 7 -15.89 8.74 17.43
CA GLU A 7 -16.38 7.46 17.94
C GLU A 7 -16.55 6.40 16.83
N GLU A 8 -16.95 6.79 15.62
CA GLU A 8 -17.13 5.88 14.48
C GLU A 8 -15.78 5.36 13.97
N GLN A 9 -14.77 6.23 13.91
CA GLN A 9 -13.40 5.86 13.54
C GLN A 9 -12.76 4.95 14.59
N ASP A 10 -12.97 5.20 15.87
CA ASP A 10 -12.51 4.33 16.95
C ASP A 10 -13.19 2.95 16.89
N GLN A 11 -14.49 2.91 16.57
CA GLN A 11 -15.22 1.64 16.39
C GLN A 11 -14.73 0.87 15.15
N LEU A 12 -14.44 1.56 14.05
CA LEU A 12 -13.86 0.96 12.85
C LEU A 12 -12.50 0.34 13.18
N ARG A 13 -11.63 1.07 13.88
CA ARG A 13 -10.33 0.58 14.35
C ARG A 13 -10.48 -0.66 15.23
N ALA A 14 -11.35 -0.62 16.22
CA ALA A 14 -11.57 -1.75 17.13
C ALA A 14 -12.10 -3.00 16.39
N THR A 15 -12.97 -2.80 15.40
CA THR A 15 -13.50 -3.87 14.54
C THR A 15 -12.38 -4.49 13.70
N ALA A 16 -11.55 -3.67 13.05
CA ALA A 16 -10.42 -4.12 12.26
C ALA A 16 -9.40 -4.87 13.12
N GLN A 17 -9.04 -4.35 14.29
CA GLN A 17 -8.11 -4.99 15.24
C GLN A 17 -8.61 -6.38 15.64
N LYS A 18 -9.89 -6.48 16.05
CA LYS A 18 -10.48 -7.75 16.46
C LYS A 18 -10.47 -8.77 15.34
N PHE A 19 -10.87 -8.37 14.14
CA PHE A 19 -10.89 -9.23 12.96
C PHE A 19 -9.49 -9.71 12.59
N LEU A 20 -8.53 -8.80 12.52
CA LEU A 20 -7.16 -9.11 12.11
C LEU A 20 -6.40 -9.93 13.16
N ALA A 21 -6.66 -9.73 14.45
CA ALA A 21 -6.11 -10.58 15.51
C ALA A 21 -6.55 -12.05 15.37
N ASP A 22 -7.77 -12.30 14.92
CA ASP A 22 -8.30 -13.64 14.67
C ASP A 22 -7.83 -14.23 13.32
N LYS A 23 -7.80 -13.42 12.25
CA LYS A 23 -7.61 -13.89 10.87
C LYS A 23 -6.19 -13.77 10.33
N SER A 24 -5.35 -12.94 10.94
CA SER A 24 -3.95 -12.72 10.52
C SER A 24 -2.94 -12.91 11.66
N PRO A 25 -3.06 -13.95 12.51
CA PRO A 25 -1.96 -14.29 13.41
C PRO A 25 -0.72 -14.70 12.60
N THR A 26 0.49 -14.55 13.17
CA THR A 26 1.74 -14.80 12.44
C THR A 26 1.86 -16.21 11.87
N VAL A 27 1.21 -17.19 12.47
CA VAL A 27 1.14 -18.57 11.93
C VAL A 27 0.42 -18.60 10.57
N GLU A 28 -0.65 -17.83 10.41
CA GLU A 28 -1.37 -17.70 9.12
C GLU A 28 -0.57 -16.88 8.11
N VAL A 29 0.08 -15.79 8.55
CA VAL A 29 1.01 -15.02 7.71
C VAL A 29 2.08 -15.93 7.13
N ARG A 30 2.72 -16.77 7.98
CA ARG A 30 3.74 -17.75 7.57
C ARG A 30 3.18 -18.80 6.61
N ARG A 31 1.97 -19.27 6.82
CA ARG A 31 1.30 -20.21 5.92
C ARG A 31 1.05 -19.57 4.55
N LEU A 32 0.47 -18.36 4.52
CA LEU A 32 0.05 -17.69 3.29
C LEU A 32 1.24 -17.19 2.46
N MET A 33 2.32 -16.72 3.10
CA MET A 33 3.50 -16.22 2.37
C MET A 33 4.19 -17.31 1.54
N GLU A 34 4.01 -18.59 1.87
CA GLU A 34 4.56 -19.74 1.12
C GLU A 34 3.65 -20.19 -0.03
N THR A 35 2.40 -19.74 -0.05
CA THR A 35 1.46 -20.10 -1.12
C THR A 35 1.66 -19.27 -2.37
N HIS A 36 1.32 -19.82 -3.54
CA HIS A 36 1.30 -19.07 -4.79
C HIS A 36 0.24 -17.95 -4.74
N GLN A 37 -0.91 -18.23 -4.17
CA GLN A 37 -2.04 -17.29 -4.10
C GLN A 37 -1.74 -16.09 -3.20
N GLY A 38 -1.02 -16.28 -2.09
CA GLY A 38 -0.58 -15.23 -1.17
C GLY A 38 -1.67 -14.68 -0.25
N TYR A 39 -2.90 -15.19 -0.29
CA TYR A 39 -4.01 -14.79 0.58
C TYR A 39 -4.99 -15.93 0.82
N ASP A 40 -5.90 -15.76 1.77
CA ASP A 40 -7.01 -16.69 2.04
C ASP A 40 -8.32 -16.12 1.44
N PRO A 41 -8.96 -16.82 0.47
CA PRO A 41 -10.20 -16.35 -0.14
C PRO A 41 -11.37 -16.22 0.84
N ILE A 42 -11.41 -17.02 1.91
CA ILE A 42 -12.45 -16.93 2.93
C ILE A 42 -12.28 -15.65 3.74
N VAL A 43 -11.03 -15.35 4.15
CA VAL A 43 -10.71 -14.11 4.87
C VAL A 43 -10.94 -12.90 3.97
N TRP A 44 -10.63 -13.00 2.67
CA TRP A 44 -10.93 -11.95 1.69
C TRP A 44 -12.42 -11.68 1.58
N ALA A 45 -13.24 -12.71 1.46
CA ALA A 45 -14.69 -12.56 1.41
C ALA A 45 -15.26 -11.93 2.70
N GLN A 46 -14.75 -12.33 3.86
CA GLN A 46 -15.18 -11.77 5.14
C GLN A 46 -14.82 -10.29 5.27
N LEU A 47 -13.58 -9.91 4.95
CA LEU A 47 -13.16 -8.52 5.07
C LEU A 47 -13.86 -7.62 4.04
N SER A 48 -14.19 -8.13 2.85
CA SER A 48 -14.85 -7.35 1.80
C SER A 48 -16.37 -7.34 1.92
N SER A 49 -17.03 -8.53 1.83
CA SER A 49 -18.48 -8.60 1.78
C SER A 49 -19.15 -8.46 3.15
N GLU A 50 -18.54 -9.00 4.23
CA GLU A 50 -19.17 -8.95 5.56
C GLU A 50 -18.83 -7.66 6.31
N LEU A 51 -17.57 -7.18 6.22
CA LEU A 51 -17.09 -5.97 6.92
C LEU A 51 -17.05 -4.72 6.03
N GLY A 52 -17.16 -4.87 4.71
CA GLY A 52 -17.19 -3.75 3.78
C GLY A 52 -15.87 -2.98 3.65
N PHE A 53 -14.73 -3.55 4.05
CA PHE A 53 -13.45 -2.82 4.07
C PHE A 53 -13.02 -2.37 2.67
N THR A 54 -13.28 -3.17 1.63
CA THR A 54 -12.99 -2.81 0.23
C THR A 54 -13.90 -1.69 -0.31
N ALA A 55 -15.07 -1.50 0.32
CA ALA A 55 -16.04 -0.48 -0.03
C ALA A 55 -15.77 0.89 0.62
N THR A 56 -14.83 0.96 1.58
CA THR A 56 -14.64 2.10 2.50
C THR A 56 -14.63 3.45 1.77
N HIS A 57 -13.75 3.66 0.79
CA HIS A 57 -13.56 4.95 0.13
C HIS A 57 -14.28 5.07 -1.23
N ILE A 58 -15.05 4.04 -1.60
CA ILE A 58 -15.87 4.05 -2.81
C ILE A 58 -17.17 4.77 -2.50
N PRO A 59 -17.64 5.72 -3.35
CA PRO A 59 -18.90 6.42 -3.14
C PRO A 59 -20.11 5.47 -3.09
N GLU A 60 -21.13 5.83 -2.30
CA GLU A 60 -22.37 5.04 -2.17
C GLU A 60 -23.06 4.82 -3.52
N THR A 61 -22.98 5.80 -4.44
CA THR A 61 -23.53 5.70 -5.80
C THR A 61 -22.99 4.54 -6.62
N TYR A 62 -21.83 4.01 -6.22
CA TYR A 62 -21.18 2.85 -6.85
C TYR A 62 -21.10 1.64 -5.92
N GLY A 63 -21.97 1.58 -4.90
CA GLY A 63 -22.05 0.46 -3.97
C GLY A 63 -21.01 0.47 -2.85
N GLY A 64 -20.31 1.58 -2.66
CA GLY A 64 -19.36 1.77 -1.57
C GLY A 64 -20.02 2.29 -0.28
N LEU A 65 -19.18 2.56 0.73
CA LEU A 65 -19.61 3.14 2.02
C LEU A 65 -19.54 4.68 2.04
N GLY A 66 -18.95 5.30 1.03
CA GLY A 66 -18.82 6.76 0.95
C GLY A 66 -17.98 7.38 2.06
N LEU A 67 -17.15 6.57 2.75
CA LEU A 67 -16.20 7.06 3.74
C LEU A 67 -14.98 7.68 3.05
N SER A 68 -14.05 8.20 3.85
CA SER A 68 -12.92 8.96 3.31
C SER A 68 -11.59 8.17 3.32
N HIS A 69 -10.55 8.80 2.82
CA HIS A 69 -9.18 8.30 2.94
C HIS A 69 -8.67 8.28 4.41
N ALA A 70 -9.31 9.01 5.34
CA ALA A 70 -8.98 8.93 6.75
C ALA A 70 -9.38 7.57 7.34
N GLU A 71 -10.60 7.09 7.06
CA GLU A 71 -11.07 5.77 7.48
C GLU A 71 -10.29 4.64 6.76
N LEU A 72 -9.99 4.83 5.48
CA LEU A 72 -9.15 3.90 4.74
C LEU A 72 -7.74 3.82 5.35
N GLY A 73 -7.18 4.95 5.81
CA GLY A 73 -5.90 5.02 6.52
C GLY A 73 -5.89 4.21 7.82
N ILE A 74 -6.99 4.26 8.59
CA ILE A 74 -7.16 3.44 9.81
C ILE A 74 -7.10 1.94 9.47
N LEU A 75 -7.77 1.51 8.41
CA LEU A 75 -7.73 0.12 7.98
C LEU A 75 -6.32 -0.30 7.56
N PHE A 76 -5.61 0.53 6.80
CA PHE A 76 -4.24 0.24 6.40
C PHE A 76 -3.29 0.14 7.60
N GLU A 77 -3.42 1.01 8.60
CA GLU A 77 -2.63 0.94 9.82
C GLU A 77 -2.82 -0.42 10.52
N GLU A 78 -4.06 -0.84 10.72
CA GLU A 78 -4.33 -2.12 11.39
C GLU A 78 -3.89 -3.32 10.55
N MET A 79 -4.00 -3.25 9.22
CA MET A 79 -3.48 -4.28 8.31
C MET A 79 -1.96 -4.36 8.34
N GLY A 80 -1.26 -3.23 8.42
CA GLY A 80 0.18 -3.18 8.59
C GLY A 80 0.64 -3.74 9.94
N ARG A 81 -0.10 -3.43 11.00
CA ARG A 81 0.11 -3.97 12.34
C ARG A 81 0.02 -5.50 12.36
N ALA A 82 -0.98 -6.07 11.68
CA ALA A 82 -1.22 -7.51 11.58
C ALA A 82 -0.44 -8.21 10.45
N LEU A 83 0.35 -7.47 9.68
CA LEU A 83 1.07 -7.96 8.50
C LEU A 83 0.16 -8.75 7.53
N LEU A 84 -1.05 -8.25 7.29
CA LEU A 84 -2.07 -8.95 6.52
C LEU A 84 -1.55 -9.37 5.14
N CYS A 85 -1.74 -10.65 4.82
CA CYS A 85 -1.55 -11.20 3.48
C CYS A 85 -2.89 -11.20 2.73
N ALA A 86 -3.17 -10.13 1.99
CA ALA A 86 -4.37 -9.99 1.16
C ALA A 86 -4.15 -8.93 0.06
N PRO A 87 -4.87 -9.00 -1.07
CA PRO A 87 -4.73 -8.05 -2.18
C PRO A 87 -5.43 -6.70 -1.90
N PHE A 88 -5.51 -6.29 -0.64
CA PHE A 88 -6.26 -5.10 -0.25
C PHE A 88 -5.63 -3.80 -0.77
N LEU A 89 -4.31 -3.64 -0.62
CA LEU A 89 -3.61 -2.45 -1.12
C LEU A 89 -3.73 -2.32 -2.64
N ALA A 90 -3.51 -3.43 -3.38
CA ALA A 90 -3.65 -3.46 -4.84
C ALA A 90 -5.06 -3.03 -5.28
N THR A 91 -6.08 -3.60 -4.64
CA THR A 91 -7.49 -3.38 -4.96
C THR A 91 -7.93 -1.95 -4.62
N ALA A 92 -7.52 -1.41 -3.47
CA ALA A 92 -7.80 -0.03 -3.07
C ALA A 92 -7.16 0.99 -4.02
N ILE A 93 -5.92 0.75 -4.47
CA ILE A 93 -5.24 1.60 -5.46
C ILE A 93 -5.94 1.52 -6.82
N ALA A 94 -6.38 0.33 -7.24
CA ALA A 94 -7.15 0.18 -8.48
C ALA A 94 -8.49 0.95 -8.43
N ALA A 95 -9.21 0.87 -7.31
CA ALA A 95 -10.43 1.66 -7.10
C ALA A 95 -10.14 3.17 -7.16
N THR A 96 -9.09 3.63 -6.50
CA THR A 96 -8.65 5.03 -6.53
C THR A 96 -8.33 5.49 -7.96
N ALA A 97 -7.61 4.67 -8.73
CA ALA A 97 -7.33 4.97 -10.14
C ALA A 97 -8.62 5.11 -10.97
N ILE A 98 -9.57 4.18 -10.82
CA ILE A 98 -10.87 4.24 -11.51
C ILE A 98 -11.64 5.51 -11.12
N MET A 99 -11.67 5.86 -9.84
CA MET A 99 -12.34 7.09 -9.37
C MET A 99 -11.72 8.35 -9.97
N ASN A 100 -10.39 8.39 -10.12
CA ASN A 100 -9.68 9.55 -10.65
C ASN A 100 -9.85 9.72 -12.16
N VAL A 101 -9.83 8.62 -12.93
CA VAL A 101 -9.80 8.73 -14.42
C VAL A 101 -11.07 8.29 -15.10
N GLY A 102 -11.85 7.38 -14.48
CA GLY A 102 -13.01 6.77 -15.11
C GLY A 102 -14.17 7.75 -15.38
N THR A 103 -14.86 7.53 -16.49
CA THR A 103 -16.18 8.12 -16.73
C THR A 103 -17.22 7.56 -15.77
N GLU A 104 -18.35 8.24 -15.62
CA GLU A 104 -19.45 7.76 -14.75
C GLU A 104 -19.92 6.35 -15.12
N SER A 105 -19.93 6.02 -16.41
CA SER A 105 -20.27 4.67 -16.90
C SER A 105 -19.25 3.63 -16.46
N GLU A 106 -17.95 3.95 -16.56
CA GLU A 106 -16.86 3.05 -16.16
C GLU A 106 -16.80 2.86 -14.64
N LYS A 107 -17.03 3.92 -13.88
CA LYS A 107 -17.15 3.83 -12.41
C LYS A 107 -18.33 2.93 -12.00
N SER A 108 -19.49 3.11 -12.64
CA SER A 108 -20.67 2.28 -12.38
C SER A 108 -20.52 0.82 -12.81
N GLU A 109 -19.65 0.53 -13.80
CA GLU A 109 -19.33 -0.81 -14.27
C GLU A 109 -18.34 -1.52 -13.33
N LEU A 110 -17.29 -0.82 -12.87
CA LEU A 110 -16.13 -1.46 -12.25
C LEU A 110 -16.12 -1.41 -10.73
N LEU A 111 -16.58 -0.31 -10.12
CA LEU A 111 -16.45 -0.10 -8.68
C LEU A 111 -17.35 -1.02 -7.82
N PRO A 112 -18.58 -1.41 -8.22
CA PRO A 112 -19.42 -2.29 -7.41
C PRO A 112 -18.80 -3.66 -7.12
N ASP A 113 -18.13 -4.26 -8.10
CA ASP A 113 -17.45 -5.54 -7.94
C ASP A 113 -16.22 -5.43 -7.02
N ILE A 114 -15.54 -4.28 -7.03
CA ILE A 114 -14.45 -3.99 -6.09
C ILE A 114 -15.00 -3.80 -4.67
N ALA A 115 -16.09 -3.02 -4.54
CA ALA A 115 -16.70 -2.73 -3.24
C ALA A 115 -17.13 -4.00 -2.50
N THR A 116 -17.65 -5.00 -3.23
CA THR A 116 -18.03 -6.29 -2.68
C THR A 116 -16.87 -7.29 -2.56
N GLY A 117 -15.70 -6.97 -3.11
CA GLY A 117 -14.55 -7.87 -3.20
C GLY A 117 -14.74 -9.02 -4.21
N ALA A 118 -15.77 -8.95 -5.06
CA ALA A 118 -16.03 -9.93 -6.10
C ALA A 118 -14.94 -9.95 -7.19
N ARG A 119 -14.28 -8.81 -7.41
CA ARG A 119 -13.13 -8.69 -8.33
C ARG A 119 -11.94 -8.02 -7.64
N ILE A 120 -10.79 -8.61 -7.82
CA ILE A 120 -9.49 -8.08 -7.38
C ILE A 120 -8.90 -7.25 -8.53
N GLY A 121 -8.67 -5.96 -8.29
CA GLY A 121 -8.01 -5.07 -9.24
C GLY A 121 -6.56 -4.76 -8.84
N THR A 122 -5.75 -4.38 -9.80
CA THR A 122 -4.41 -3.86 -9.54
C THR A 122 -4.02 -2.75 -10.52
N LEU A 123 -3.04 -1.92 -10.11
CA LEU A 123 -2.47 -0.86 -10.94
C LEU A 123 -1.03 -1.22 -11.35
N ALA A 124 -0.75 -1.19 -12.64
CA ALA A 124 0.55 -1.47 -13.22
C ALA A 124 1.17 -0.20 -13.82
N VAL A 125 2.15 0.38 -13.11
CA VAL A 125 2.80 1.65 -13.50
C VAL A 125 4.25 1.43 -13.91
N PHE A 126 5.06 0.85 -13.02
CA PHE A 126 6.52 0.84 -13.12
C PHE A 126 7.07 -0.25 -14.05
N GLU A 127 8.21 0.02 -14.67
CA GLU A 127 8.88 -0.86 -15.63
C GLU A 127 10.30 -1.20 -15.17
N THR A 128 11.00 -0.24 -14.59
CA THR A 128 12.38 -0.37 -14.13
C THR A 128 12.48 -0.10 -12.63
N PHE A 129 13.34 -0.84 -11.94
CA PHE A 129 13.59 -0.62 -10.51
C PHE A 129 14.28 0.73 -10.27
N GLY A 130 13.80 1.44 -9.24
CA GLY A 130 14.38 2.71 -8.80
C GLY A 130 14.01 3.92 -9.67
N THR A 131 13.05 3.76 -10.59
CA THR A 131 12.56 4.84 -11.43
C THR A 131 11.08 5.04 -11.14
N TRP A 132 10.75 6.16 -10.48
CA TRP A 132 9.38 6.49 -10.07
C TRP A 132 8.77 7.65 -10.86
N ASP A 133 9.55 8.25 -11.76
CA ASP A 133 9.07 9.33 -12.63
C ASP A 133 8.14 8.78 -13.71
N THR A 134 7.02 9.46 -13.90
CA THR A 134 6.05 9.13 -14.94
C THR A 134 6.64 9.26 -16.35
N ASP A 135 7.67 10.08 -16.51
CA ASP A 135 8.40 10.25 -17.77
C ASP A 135 9.19 9.00 -18.18
N SER A 136 9.46 8.09 -17.23
CA SER A 136 10.16 6.83 -17.49
C SER A 136 9.27 5.72 -18.04
N ILE A 137 7.98 5.97 -18.21
CA ILE A 137 7.04 4.98 -18.77
C ILE A 137 7.33 4.81 -20.25
N GLU A 138 7.68 3.59 -20.67
CA GLU A 138 8.02 3.21 -22.03
C GLU A 138 6.97 2.34 -22.73
N LEU A 139 6.18 1.55 -21.93
CA LEU A 139 5.13 0.70 -22.47
C LEU A 139 4.12 1.53 -23.26
N THR A 140 3.86 1.11 -24.51
CA THR A 140 3.01 1.86 -25.43
C THR A 140 1.67 1.19 -25.66
N ALA A 141 0.63 2.02 -25.79
CA ALA A 141 -0.69 1.65 -26.27
C ALA A 141 -0.93 2.16 -27.68
N LYS A 142 -1.15 1.26 -28.63
CA LYS A 142 -1.45 1.60 -30.01
C LYS A 142 -2.69 0.83 -30.48
N ASN A 143 -3.70 1.53 -31.01
CA ASN A 143 -4.95 0.92 -31.46
C ASN A 143 -5.61 0.03 -30.39
N ASN A 144 -5.63 0.46 -29.15
CA ASN A 144 -6.12 -0.32 -28.00
C ASN A 144 -5.39 -1.68 -27.79
N ARG A 145 -4.12 -1.72 -28.17
CA ARG A 145 -3.24 -2.87 -27.95
C ARG A 145 -2.02 -2.43 -27.15
N LEU A 146 -1.66 -3.25 -26.16
CA LEU A 146 -0.49 -3.02 -25.30
C LEU A 146 0.65 -3.96 -25.69
N ASN A 147 1.86 -3.38 -25.72
CA ASN A 147 3.10 -4.12 -25.91
C ASN A 147 4.16 -3.58 -24.97
N GLY A 148 4.80 -4.46 -24.20
CA GLY A 148 5.84 -4.11 -23.23
C GLY A 148 5.75 -4.89 -21.93
N VAL A 149 6.43 -4.40 -20.90
CA VAL A 149 6.55 -5.08 -19.61
C VAL A 149 6.27 -4.10 -18.48
N LYS A 150 5.44 -4.51 -17.52
CA LYS A 150 5.30 -3.86 -16.22
C LYS A 150 5.86 -4.75 -15.12
N ARG A 151 6.55 -4.15 -14.15
CA ARG A 151 7.20 -4.87 -13.07
C ARG A 151 6.74 -4.36 -11.71
N TYR A 152 6.96 -5.17 -10.70
CA TYR A 152 6.61 -4.86 -9.30
C TYR A 152 5.12 -4.57 -9.11
N VAL A 153 4.26 -5.21 -9.93
CA VAL A 153 2.81 -5.05 -9.84
C VAL A 153 2.29 -5.82 -8.64
N LEU A 154 1.63 -5.12 -7.73
CA LEU A 154 1.02 -5.70 -6.53
C LEU A 154 -0.04 -6.72 -6.93
N ASP A 155 0.06 -7.94 -6.41
CA ASP A 155 -0.92 -9.02 -6.60
C ASP A 155 -1.36 -9.26 -8.05
N GLY A 156 -0.56 -8.80 -9.04
CA GLY A 156 -0.87 -8.90 -10.46
C GLY A 156 -1.04 -10.34 -10.96
N HIS A 157 -0.57 -11.34 -10.21
CA HIS A 157 -0.71 -12.76 -10.55
C HIS A 157 -2.12 -13.30 -10.33
N ILE A 158 -2.91 -12.68 -9.45
CA ILE A 158 -4.29 -13.08 -9.12
C ILE A 158 -5.33 -12.05 -9.54
N ALA A 159 -4.92 -10.88 -10.01
CA ALA A 159 -5.86 -9.81 -10.36
C ALA A 159 -6.83 -10.24 -11.46
N ASP A 160 -8.13 -9.99 -11.25
CA ASP A 160 -9.20 -10.24 -12.22
C ASP A 160 -9.16 -9.21 -13.35
N PHE A 161 -8.65 -8.01 -13.04
CA PHE A 161 -8.36 -6.99 -14.04
C PHE A 161 -7.14 -6.14 -13.61
N ILE A 162 -6.50 -5.55 -14.59
CA ILE A 162 -5.30 -4.75 -14.41
C ILE A 162 -5.52 -3.38 -15.07
N ILE A 163 -5.29 -2.33 -14.31
CA ILE A 163 -5.21 -0.98 -14.86
C ILE A 163 -3.75 -0.73 -15.23
N VAL A 164 -3.46 -0.60 -16.50
CA VAL A 164 -2.11 -0.42 -17.05
C VAL A 164 -1.91 1.04 -17.44
N VAL A 165 -0.88 1.67 -16.92
CA VAL A 165 -0.47 3.01 -17.33
C VAL A 165 0.47 2.88 -18.52
N ALA A 166 0.17 3.54 -19.62
CA ALA A 166 0.91 3.43 -20.86
C ALA A 166 1.05 4.77 -21.59
N ARG A 167 2.11 4.92 -22.39
CA ARG A 167 2.21 6.01 -23.36
C ARG A 167 1.27 5.75 -24.52
N THR A 168 0.63 6.81 -24.96
CA THR A 168 -0.24 6.82 -26.11
C THR A 168 -0.10 8.17 -26.82
N THR A 169 -0.60 8.26 -28.05
CA THR A 169 -0.67 9.53 -28.76
C THR A 169 -2.10 10.05 -28.64
N ASN A 170 -2.26 11.28 -28.17
CA ASN A 170 -3.56 11.92 -28.05
C ASN A 170 -4.15 12.30 -29.44
N SER A 171 -5.36 12.88 -29.43
CA SER A 171 -6.06 13.32 -30.67
C SER A 171 -5.26 14.34 -31.51
N ASP A 172 -4.37 15.09 -30.84
CA ASP A 172 -3.57 16.15 -31.47
C ASP A 172 -2.19 15.65 -31.94
N GLY A 173 -1.92 14.34 -31.82
CA GLY A 173 -0.67 13.72 -32.22
C GLY A 173 0.47 13.89 -31.20
N ILE A 174 0.15 14.32 -29.96
CA ILE A 174 1.11 14.53 -28.89
C ILE A 174 1.17 13.29 -28.01
N ASP A 175 2.38 12.89 -27.62
CA ASP A 175 2.58 11.82 -26.63
C ASP A 175 1.95 12.18 -25.31
N SER A 176 1.19 11.25 -24.75
CA SER A 176 0.44 11.42 -23.51
C SER A 176 0.44 10.14 -22.69
N ILE A 177 0.08 10.25 -21.43
CA ILE A 177 -0.16 9.12 -20.54
C ILE A 177 -1.64 8.76 -20.57
N GLY A 178 -1.95 7.47 -20.58
CA GLY A 178 -3.31 6.96 -20.47
C GLY A 178 -3.40 5.74 -19.56
N PHE A 179 -4.59 5.53 -19.00
CA PHE A 179 -4.93 4.35 -18.20
C PHE A 179 -5.71 3.38 -19.09
N PHE A 180 -5.32 2.13 -19.06
CA PHE A 180 -5.89 1.07 -19.92
C PHE A 180 -6.33 -0.11 -19.06
N LEU A 181 -7.59 -0.48 -19.16
CA LEU A 181 -8.13 -1.67 -18.52
C LEU A 181 -7.81 -2.91 -19.36
N VAL A 182 -7.28 -3.92 -18.71
CA VAL A 182 -6.96 -5.23 -19.26
C VAL A 182 -7.60 -6.30 -18.39
N ASP A 183 -8.31 -7.26 -19.02
CA ASP A 183 -8.82 -8.41 -18.28
C ASP A 183 -7.68 -9.32 -17.84
N GLY A 184 -7.86 -9.92 -16.66
CA GLY A 184 -6.82 -10.74 -16.06
C GLY A 184 -6.46 -11.99 -16.86
N ASP A 185 -7.35 -12.51 -17.67
CA ASP A 185 -7.17 -13.67 -18.55
C ASP A 185 -6.97 -13.28 -20.04
N ALA A 186 -6.68 -11.99 -20.32
CA ALA A 186 -6.54 -11.49 -21.66
C ALA A 186 -5.47 -12.29 -22.45
N PRO A 187 -5.77 -12.71 -23.70
CA PRO A 187 -4.79 -13.35 -24.56
C PRO A 187 -3.56 -12.47 -24.78
N GLY A 188 -2.36 -13.05 -24.64
CA GLY A 188 -1.08 -12.35 -24.77
C GLY A 188 -0.54 -11.74 -23.46
N LEU A 189 -1.30 -11.80 -22.37
CA LEU A 189 -0.84 -11.41 -21.05
C LEU A 189 -0.11 -12.57 -20.36
N ASN A 190 1.19 -12.39 -20.09
CA ASN A 190 2.00 -13.33 -19.32
C ASN A 190 2.28 -12.77 -17.93
N ARG A 191 2.10 -13.58 -16.87
CA ARG A 191 2.27 -13.20 -15.49
C ARG A 191 3.34 -14.05 -14.82
N ARG A 192 4.27 -13.41 -14.13
CA ARG A 192 5.33 -14.10 -13.38
C ARG A 192 5.52 -13.45 -12.01
N ILE A 193 5.31 -14.21 -10.95
CA ILE A 193 5.63 -13.76 -9.58
C ILE A 193 7.14 -13.53 -9.48
N LEU A 194 7.52 -12.42 -8.85
CA LEU A 194 8.89 -12.05 -8.57
C LEU A 194 9.32 -12.61 -7.21
N ASN A 195 10.51 -13.17 -7.15
CA ASN A 195 11.13 -13.53 -5.87
C ASN A 195 11.64 -12.27 -5.20
N THR A 196 11.02 -11.89 -4.12
CA THR A 196 11.36 -10.69 -3.34
C THR A 196 11.75 -11.06 -1.91
N ILE A 197 12.41 -10.15 -1.21
CA ILE A 197 12.78 -10.36 0.20
C ILE A 197 11.53 -10.47 1.10
N ASP A 198 10.46 -9.74 0.77
CA ASP A 198 9.18 -9.79 1.45
C ASP A 198 8.25 -10.77 0.73
N SER A 199 8.08 -11.97 1.29
CA SER A 199 7.17 -12.98 0.75
C SER A 199 5.72 -12.77 1.20
N THR A 200 5.46 -11.89 2.16
CA THR A 200 4.11 -11.61 2.68
C THR A 200 3.28 -10.74 1.73
N ARG A 201 3.92 -10.14 0.71
CA ARG A 201 3.31 -9.38 -0.38
C ARG A 201 3.84 -9.89 -1.71
N LYS A 202 2.95 -10.30 -2.62
CA LYS A 202 3.36 -10.80 -3.93
C LYS A 202 3.51 -9.67 -4.93
N LEU A 203 4.66 -9.60 -5.58
CA LEU A 203 4.91 -8.69 -6.68
C LEU A 203 5.03 -9.49 -7.98
N THR A 204 4.47 -8.96 -9.05
CA THR A 204 4.37 -9.65 -10.34
C THR A 204 5.04 -8.84 -11.45
N GLN A 205 5.72 -9.53 -12.35
CA GLN A 205 6.03 -9.01 -13.67
C GLN A 205 4.90 -9.38 -14.63
N LEU A 206 4.41 -8.42 -15.36
CA LEU A 206 3.41 -8.56 -16.41
C LEU A 206 4.05 -8.24 -17.75
N GLU A 207 3.95 -9.16 -18.71
CA GLU A 207 4.39 -8.98 -20.08
C GLU A 207 3.17 -8.96 -21.01
N PHE A 208 3.10 -7.95 -21.82
CA PHE A 208 2.01 -7.69 -22.76
C PHE A 208 2.52 -7.91 -24.18
N VAL A 209 1.94 -8.89 -24.90
CA VAL A 209 2.23 -9.18 -26.30
C VAL A 209 0.94 -9.04 -27.08
N ASP A 210 0.76 -7.88 -27.70
CA ASP A 210 -0.44 -7.52 -28.47
C ASP A 210 -1.75 -7.71 -27.67
N VAL A 211 -1.74 -7.31 -26.39
CA VAL A 211 -2.86 -7.49 -25.47
C VAL A 211 -3.94 -6.45 -25.74
N ALA A 212 -5.18 -6.90 -25.91
CA ALA A 212 -6.32 -6.00 -26.05
C ALA A 212 -6.56 -5.23 -24.75
N ALA A 213 -6.77 -3.93 -24.84
CA ALA A 213 -6.99 -3.06 -23.70
C ALA A 213 -8.05 -2.00 -24.03
N ARG A 214 -8.80 -1.59 -23.02
CA ARG A 214 -9.78 -0.50 -23.14
C ARG A 214 -9.23 0.73 -22.42
N ARG A 215 -9.07 1.85 -23.11
CA ARG A 215 -8.69 3.12 -22.47
C ARG A 215 -9.79 3.55 -21.52
N LEU A 216 -9.42 3.97 -20.30
CA LEU A 216 -10.32 4.54 -19.29
C LEU A 216 -10.33 6.06 -19.38
N GLY A 217 -11.48 6.65 -19.13
CA GLY A 217 -11.68 8.09 -19.20
C GLY A 217 -11.63 8.62 -20.63
N GLY A 218 -11.19 9.86 -20.79
CA GLY A 218 -11.08 10.51 -22.09
C GLY A 218 -9.77 10.20 -22.82
N ASN A 219 -9.59 10.87 -24.00
CA ASN A 219 -8.38 10.75 -24.80
C ASN A 219 -7.31 11.80 -24.45
N ASP A 220 -7.57 12.67 -23.49
CA ASP A 220 -6.64 13.68 -23.03
C ASP A 220 -5.47 13.06 -22.26
N ASP A 221 -4.42 13.85 -22.01
CA ASP A 221 -3.32 13.44 -21.17
C ASP A 221 -3.78 13.27 -19.71
N GLN A 222 -3.45 12.12 -19.13
CA GLN A 222 -3.84 11.75 -17.77
C GLN A 222 -2.66 11.78 -16.79
N SER A 223 -1.55 12.43 -17.13
CA SER A 223 -0.36 12.51 -16.26
C SER A 223 -0.64 13.12 -14.90
N ALA A 224 -1.45 14.18 -14.83
CA ALA A 224 -1.85 14.78 -13.56
C ALA A 224 -2.66 13.80 -12.70
N LYS A 225 -3.61 13.06 -13.29
CA LYS A 225 -4.41 12.05 -12.59
C LYS A 225 -3.57 10.86 -12.11
N LEU A 226 -2.50 10.53 -12.84
CA LEU A 226 -1.53 9.54 -12.40
C LEU A 226 -0.77 10.03 -11.17
N ALA A 227 -0.31 11.28 -11.17
CA ALA A 227 0.35 11.88 -10.01
C ALA A 227 -0.57 11.86 -8.78
N ASP A 228 -1.83 12.29 -8.91
CA ASP A 228 -2.83 12.22 -7.82
C ASP A 228 -3.04 10.79 -7.32
N THR A 229 -3.11 9.82 -8.23
CA THR A 229 -3.29 8.39 -7.86
C THR A 229 -2.08 7.86 -7.11
N LEU A 230 -0.88 8.22 -7.51
CA LEU A 230 0.36 7.81 -6.83
C LEU A 230 0.53 8.47 -5.47
N ASP A 231 0.12 9.72 -5.32
CA ASP A 231 0.12 10.42 -4.02
C ASP A 231 -0.84 9.74 -3.03
N LEU A 232 -2.06 9.39 -3.46
CA LEU A 232 -3.01 8.63 -2.64
C LEU A 232 -2.51 7.21 -2.31
N ALA A 233 -1.83 6.55 -3.25
CA ALA A 233 -1.19 5.25 -3.01
C ALA A 233 -0.04 5.35 -1.98
N ALA A 234 0.75 6.41 -2.04
CA ALA A 234 1.83 6.68 -1.08
C ALA A 234 1.27 6.94 0.33
N ILE A 235 0.15 7.67 0.46
CA ILE A 235 -0.56 7.91 1.73
C ILE A 235 -1.09 6.59 2.30
N ALA A 236 -1.74 5.76 1.48
CA ALA A 236 -2.24 4.46 1.89
C ALA A 236 -1.10 3.56 2.44
N LEU A 237 0.01 3.51 1.71
CA LEU A 237 1.19 2.75 2.13
C LEU A 237 1.83 3.34 3.39
N ALA A 238 1.90 4.67 3.55
CA ALA A 238 2.44 5.30 4.75
C ALA A 238 1.62 4.92 6.00
N ASN A 239 0.29 4.87 5.89
CA ASN A 239 -0.57 4.40 6.99
C ASN A 239 -0.36 2.91 7.31
N GLU A 240 -0.17 2.04 6.32
CA GLU A 240 0.21 0.65 6.56
C GLU A 240 1.56 0.55 7.28
N MET A 241 2.54 1.36 6.87
CA MET A 241 3.89 1.34 7.43
C MET A 241 3.91 1.76 8.91
N VAL A 242 3.15 2.77 9.30
CA VAL A 242 3.11 3.18 10.71
C VAL A 242 2.44 2.12 11.60
N GLY A 243 1.49 1.35 11.07
CA GLY A 243 0.92 0.19 11.78
C GLY A 243 1.96 -0.90 12.03
N GLY A 244 2.75 -1.26 11.02
CA GLY A 244 3.84 -2.21 11.16
C GLY A 244 4.95 -1.72 12.09
N ALA A 245 5.28 -0.45 12.03
CA ALA A 245 6.25 0.18 12.93
C ALA A 245 5.78 0.13 14.39
N GLN A 246 4.51 0.46 14.65
CA GLN A 246 3.92 0.38 15.99
C GLN A 246 3.94 -1.03 16.55
N HIS A 247 3.61 -2.03 15.74
CA HIS A 247 3.70 -3.43 16.16
C HIS A 247 5.10 -3.77 16.67
N LEU A 248 6.14 -3.38 15.94
CA LEU A 248 7.53 -3.65 16.35
C LEU A 248 7.95 -2.90 17.60
N VAL A 249 7.45 -1.68 17.82
CA VAL A 249 7.67 -0.95 19.09
C VAL A 249 7.07 -1.74 20.26
N ASP A 250 5.81 -2.18 20.13
CA ASP A 250 5.09 -2.90 21.16
C ASP A 250 5.79 -4.25 21.50
N GLU A 251 6.17 -5.03 20.47
CA GLU A 251 6.87 -6.30 20.64
C GLU A 251 8.26 -6.10 21.25
N THR A 252 8.98 -5.04 20.87
CA THR A 252 10.29 -4.72 21.45
C THR A 252 10.18 -4.39 22.93
N ILE A 253 9.20 -3.57 23.32
CA ILE A 253 8.96 -3.19 24.72
C ILE A 253 8.60 -4.44 25.56
N LYS A 254 7.71 -5.28 25.04
CA LYS A 254 7.31 -6.53 25.68
C LYS A 254 8.52 -7.45 25.88
N TYR A 255 9.29 -7.70 24.82
CA TYR A 255 10.50 -8.52 24.89
C TYR A 255 11.52 -7.97 25.89
N ALA A 256 11.75 -6.66 25.87
CA ALA A 256 12.68 -6.00 26.79
C ALA A 256 12.25 -6.11 28.26
N ALA A 257 10.94 -6.16 28.54
CA ALA A 257 10.40 -6.36 29.88
C ALA A 257 10.54 -7.81 30.39
N GLU A 258 10.48 -8.80 29.48
CA GLU A 258 10.47 -10.23 29.83
C GLU A 258 11.87 -10.86 29.79
N ARG A 259 12.74 -10.42 28.86
CA ARG A 259 14.07 -11.02 28.66
C ARG A 259 15.02 -10.70 29.79
N ILE A 260 15.52 -11.73 30.48
CA ILE A 260 16.50 -11.59 31.56
C ILE A 260 17.92 -11.79 31.01
N GLN A 261 18.80 -10.83 31.32
CA GLN A 261 20.26 -10.92 31.12
C GLN A 261 20.94 -10.17 32.25
N PHE A 262 22.13 -10.63 32.68
CA PHE A 262 22.88 -10.05 33.80
C PHE A 262 22.04 -9.94 35.08
N GLY A 263 21.17 -10.93 35.35
CA GLY A 263 20.35 -11.03 36.56
C GLY A 263 19.11 -10.13 36.61
N ARG A 264 18.76 -9.41 35.52
CA ARG A 264 17.58 -8.53 35.44
C ARG A 264 17.02 -8.40 34.04
N ALA A 265 15.80 -7.90 33.92
CA ALA A 265 15.18 -7.62 32.60
C ALA A 265 16.05 -6.64 31.82
N ILE A 266 16.24 -6.89 30.49
CA ILE A 266 17.08 -6.04 29.66
C ILE A 266 16.51 -4.62 29.52
N GLY A 267 15.18 -4.45 29.61
CA GLY A 267 14.51 -3.16 29.65
C GLY A 267 14.84 -2.30 30.88
N SER A 268 15.49 -2.87 31.90
CA SER A 268 16.00 -2.10 33.04
C SER A 268 17.29 -1.31 32.76
N PHE A 269 18.00 -1.64 31.66
CA PHE A 269 19.21 -0.92 31.26
C PHE A 269 18.84 0.36 30.50
N GLN A 270 19.51 1.48 30.82
CA GLN A 270 19.23 2.78 30.21
C GLN A 270 19.40 2.76 28.69
N ALA A 271 20.41 2.06 28.17
CA ALA A 271 20.63 1.96 26.72
C ALA A 271 19.41 1.37 25.97
N ILE A 272 18.75 0.36 26.56
CA ILE A 272 17.53 -0.23 25.98
C ILE A 272 16.33 0.71 26.13
N LYS A 273 16.17 1.33 27.31
CA LYS A 273 15.09 2.30 27.55
C LYS A 273 15.14 3.47 26.56
N HIS A 274 16.33 4.03 26.33
CA HIS A 274 16.49 5.15 25.41
C HIS A 274 16.16 4.72 23.98
N LYS A 275 16.60 3.55 23.51
CA LYS A 275 16.24 3.03 22.20
C LYS A 275 14.72 2.86 22.05
N CYS A 276 14.05 2.28 23.05
CA CYS A 276 12.57 2.15 23.01
C CYS A 276 11.88 3.53 23.00
N ALA A 277 12.41 4.51 23.73
CA ALA A 277 11.88 5.89 23.72
C ALA A 277 12.06 6.56 22.36
N ASP A 278 13.24 6.39 21.74
CA ASP A 278 13.51 6.92 20.38
C ASP A 278 12.61 6.26 19.35
N MET A 279 12.41 4.92 19.41
CA MET A 279 11.49 4.21 18.54
C MET A 279 10.04 4.73 18.68
N LEU A 280 9.59 4.97 19.93
CA LEU A 280 8.26 5.53 20.19
C LEU A 280 8.12 6.94 19.58
N LEU A 281 9.13 7.79 19.75
CA LEU A 281 9.13 9.13 19.17
C LEU A 281 9.05 9.06 17.64
N ASP A 282 9.85 8.20 17.01
CA ASP A 282 9.86 8.01 15.55
C ASP A 282 8.50 7.58 15.03
N VAL A 283 7.84 6.60 15.66
CA VAL A 283 6.52 6.12 15.19
C VAL A 283 5.42 7.16 15.41
N GLU A 284 5.43 7.90 16.51
CA GLU A 284 4.43 8.94 16.78
C GLU A 284 4.55 10.13 15.81
N MET A 285 5.78 10.51 15.44
CA MET A 285 6.01 11.53 14.41
C MET A 285 5.53 11.04 13.04
N ALA A 286 5.83 9.81 12.66
CA ALA A 286 5.39 9.22 11.39
C ALA A 286 3.87 9.08 11.32
N LYS A 287 3.21 8.65 12.41
CA LYS A 287 1.74 8.60 12.52
C LYS A 287 1.12 9.97 12.31
N SER A 288 1.66 11.00 12.96
CA SER A 288 1.16 12.36 12.81
C SER A 288 1.18 12.83 11.35
N ALA A 289 2.26 12.51 10.61
CA ALA A 289 2.37 12.83 9.19
C ALA A 289 1.39 12.00 8.33
N ALA A 290 1.27 10.68 8.60
CA ALA A 290 0.39 9.78 7.85
C ALA A 290 -1.10 10.14 8.05
N TYR A 291 -1.52 10.41 9.29
CA TYR A 291 -2.91 10.80 9.59
C TYR A 291 -3.26 12.18 9.01
N TYR A 292 -2.31 13.12 9.05
CA TYR A 292 -2.54 14.42 8.44
C TYR A 292 -2.71 14.29 6.92
N ALA A 293 -1.86 13.52 6.26
CA ALA A 293 -1.98 13.28 4.83
C ALA A 293 -3.29 12.56 4.46
N ALA A 294 -3.73 11.56 5.25
CA ALA A 294 -5.01 10.88 5.04
C ALA A 294 -6.22 11.82 5.22
N THR A 295 -6.15 12.73 6.20
CA THR A 295 -7.20 13.76 6.42
C THR A 295 -7.22 14.80 5.30
N ALA A 296 -6.05 15.21 4.81
CA ALA A 296 -5.93 16.12 3.66
C ALA A 296 -6.51 15.48 2.39
N ALA A 297 -6.27 14.18 2.18
CA ALA A 297 -6.88 13.42 1.09
C ALA A 297 -8.41 13.38 1.17
N ALA A 298 -8.96 13.28 2.38
CA ALA A 298 -10.41 13.30 2.62
C ALA A 298 -11.06 14.65 2.28
N SER A 299 -10.32 15.76 2.42
CA SER A 299 -10.80 17.11 2.18
C SER A 299 -10.41 17.70 0.82
N SER A 300 -9.71 16.94 -0.01
CA SER A 300 -9.13 17.41 -1.29
C SER A 300 -8.27 18.67 -1.09
N ASP A 301 -7.43 18.65 -0.04
CA ASP A 301 -6.56 19.76 0.34
C ASP A 301 -5.53 20.03 -0.79
N PRO A 302 -5.33 21.29 -1.21
CA PRO A 302 -4.31 21.62 -2.22
C PRO A 302 -2.88 21.29 -1.80
N GLU A 303 -2.59 21.17 -0.51
CA GLU A 303 -1.28 20.72 0.00
C GLU A 303 -1.09 19.18 -0.06
N LEU A 304 -2.09 18.42 -0.53
CA LEU A 304 -2.04 16.96 -0.59
C LEU A 304 -0.75 16.40 -1.18
N PRO A 305 -0.22 16.88 -2.34
CA PRO A 305 1.02 16.35 -2.92
C PRO A 305 2.25 16.52 -2.00
N VAL A 306 2.31 17.64 -1.27
CA VAL A 306 3.36 17.91 -0.28
C VAL A 306 3.24 16.94 0.89
N LEU A 307 2.02 16.79 1.42
CA LEU A 307 1.73 15.94 2.56
C LEU A 307 1.91 14.45 2.25
N ALA A 308 1.59 14.01 1.04
CA ALA A 308 1.86 12.65 0.58
C ALA A 308 3.36 12.32 0.62
N SER A 309 4.18 13.23 0.09
CA SER A 309 5.64 13.09 0.10
C SER A 309 6.20 13.10 1.52
N LEU A 310 5.70 13.99 2.39
CA LEU A 310 6.10 14.07 3.80
C LEU A 310 5.76 12.75 4.54
N ALA A 311 4.52 12.29 4.42
CA ALA A 311 4.05 11.08 5.10
C ALA A 311 4.85 9.84 4.67
N LYS A 312 5.05 9.65 3.36
CA LYS A 312 5.79 8.50 2.83
C LYS A 312 7.26 8.52 3.25
N ALA A 313 7.92 9.66 3.20
CA ALA A 313 9.32 9.78 3.66
C ALA A 313 9.44 9.47 5.15
N ALA A 314 8.60 10.11 5.99
CA ALA A 314 8.62 9.94 7.44
C ALA A 314 8.31 8.48 7.85
N ALA A 315 7.26 7.89 7.28
CA ALA A 315 6.88 6.50 7.57
C ALA A 315 7.96 5.50 7.14
N SER A 316 8.60 5.72 6.00
CA SER A 316 9.69 4.87 5.49
C SER A 316 10.90 4.87 6.41
N GLU A 317 11.38 6.04 6.80
CA GLU A 317 12.55 6.17 7.69
C GLU A 317 12.27 5.63 9.09
N ALA A 318 11.10 5.95 9.65
CA ALA A 318 10.69 5.46 10.96
C ALA A 318 10.58 3.93 10.98
N TYR A 319 9.85 3.33 10.03
CA TYR A 319 9.63 1.89 10.01
C TYR A 319 10.93 1.12 9.84
N MET A 320 11.82 1.53 8.91
CA MET A 320 13.11 0.87 8.73
C MET A 320 14.01 0.97 9.96
N ARG A 321 14.08 2.15 10.60
CA ARG A 321 14.86 2.35 11.82
C ARG A 321 14.33 1.49 12.96
N ILE A 322 13.02 1.52 13.19
CA ILE A 322 12.34 0.72 14.23
C ILE A 322 12.55 -0.76 13.97
N ALA A 323 12.42 -1.23 12.73
CA ALA A 323 12.62 -2.63 12.39
C ALA A 323 14.08 -3.10 12.64
N ALA A 324 15.05 -2.27 12.31
CA ALA A 324 16.46 -2.56 12.59
C ALA A 324 16.76 -2.61 14.10
N GLU A 325 16.26 -1.62 14.87
CA GLU A 325 16.44 -1.57 16.31
C GLU A 325 15.72 -2.72 17.03
N CYS A 326 14.53 -3.09 16.57
CA CYS A 326 13.80 -4.24 17.07
C CYS A 326 14.64 -5.52 16.96
N ILE A 327 15.19 -5.82 15.79
CA ILE A 327 16.08 -6.97 15.57
C ILE A 327 17.32 -6.86 16.47
N GLN A 328 17.93 -5.67 16.57
CA GLN A 328 19.11 -5.46 17.40
C GLN A 328 18.84 -5.73 18.88
N ILE A 329 17.68 -5.30 19.42
CA ILE A 329 17.29 -5.53 20.82
C ILE A 329 16.98 -7.01 21.08
N HIS A 330 16.35 -7.70 20.12
CA HIS A 330 16.13 -9.15 20.20
C HIS A 330 17.45 -9.96 20.11
N GLY A 331 18.49 -9.36 19.53
CA GLY A 331 19.78 -10.03 19.33
C GLY A 331 19.69 -11.20 18.37
N GLY A 332 20.46 -12.28 18.61
CA GLY A 332 20.52 -13.42 17.69
C GLY A 332 19.15 -14.05 17.37
N VAL A 333 18.22 -14.05 18.34
CA VAL A 333 16.86 -14.60 18.16
C VAL A 333 16.08 -13.82 17.08
N GLY A 334 16.21 -12.51 17.04
CA GLY A 334 15.51 -11.66 16.06
C GLY A 334 15.83 -11.96 14.59
N PHE A 335 16.97 -12.64 14.34
CA PHE A 335 17.39 -13.08 12.99
C PHE A 335 17.03 -14.53 12.65
N THR A 336 16.48 -15.27 13.61
CA THR A 336 16.10 -16.67 13.38
C THR A 336 14.68 -16.80 12.83
N TRP A 337 14.42 -17.90 12.14
CA TRP A 337 13.07 -18.23 11.68
C TRP A 337 12.08 -18.53 12.81
N ASP A 338 12.55 -18.76 14.04
CA ASP A 338 11.73 -18.99 15.21
C ASP A 338 11.11 -17.71 15.78
N ASN A 339 11.61 -16.54 15.32
CA ASN A 339 11.09 -15.23 15.71
C ASN A 339 10.38 -14.56 14.52
N ASP A 340 9.34 -13.78 14.77
CA ASP A 340 8.51 -13.18 13.71
C ASP A 340 8.93 -11.76 13.32
N THR A 341 9.79 -11.09 14.11
CA THR A 341 10.17 -9.68 13.87
C THR A 341 10.80 -9.44 12.50
N HIS A 342 11.52 -10.42 11.96
CA HIS A 342 12.12 -10.33 10.63
C HIS A 342 11.08 -10.24 9.49
N LEU A 343 9.83 -10.69 9.71
CA LEU A 343 8.77 -10.56 8.71
C LEU A 343 8.41 -9.08 8.51
N TRP A 344 8.24 -8.33 9.60
CA TRP A 344 8.03 -6.88 9.52
C TRP A 344 9.26 -6.13 9.03
N PHE A 345 10.48 -6.57 9.35
CA PHE A 345 11.70 -5.97 8.79
C PHE A 345 11.72 -6.09 7.24
N LYS A 346 11.37 -7.25 6.71
CA LYS A 346 11.30 -7.49 5.26
C LYS A 346 10.19 -6.64 4.62
N ARG A 347 9.02 -6.54 5.27
CA ARG A 347 7.92 -5.67 4.84
C ARG A 347 8.33 -4.20 4.90
N ALA A 348 9.04 -3.76 5.93
CA ALA A 348 9.56 -2.40 6.03
C ALA A 348 10.46 -2.07 4.84
N LYS A 349 11.40 -2.98 4.50
CA LYS A 349 12.31 -2.78 3.36
C LYS A 349 11.60 -2.79 2.01
N SER A 350 10.61 -3.65 1.83
CA SER A 350 9.77 -3.68 0.64
C SER A 350 8.96 -2.38 0.49
N SER A 351 8.32 -1.94 1.57
CA SER A 351 7.49 -0.72 1.59
C SER A 351 8.31 0.56 1.47
N GLU A 352 9.54 0.59 1.99
CA GLU A 352 10.46 1.74 1.88
C GLU A 352 10.66 2.15 0.42
N VAL A 353 10.88 1.17 -0.46
CA VAL A 353 11.19 1.43 -1.87
C VAL A 353 9.95 1.47 -2.77
N PHE A 354 8.77 1.08 -2.28
CA PHE A 354 7.57 1.04 -3.11
C PHE A 354 6.93 2.44 -3.20
N PHE A 355 6.52 2.86 -4.40
CA PHE A 355 6.01 4.21 -4.71
C PHE A 355 6.99 5.36 -4.42
N GLY A 356 8.27 5.11 -4.43
CA GLY A 356 9.32 6.09 -4.15
C GLY A 356 10.00 5.86 -2.79
N ASP A 357 11.32 5.94 -2.78
CA ASP A 357 12.11 5.86 -1.57
C ASP A 357 12.13 7.20 -0.80
N PRO A 358 12.67 7.25 0.43
CA PRO A 358 12.73 8.48 1.20
C PRO A 358 13.45 9.62 0.50
N SER A 359 14.48 9.33 -0.29
CA SER A 359 15.25 10.36 -1.02
C SER A 359 14.40 11.00 -2.11
N HIS A 360 13.71 10.18 -2.89
CA HIS A 360 12.75 10.63 -3.90
C HIS A 360 11.67 11.53 -3.28
N HIS A 361 11.02 11.07 -2.21
CA HIS A 361 9.96 11.86 -1.57
C HIS A 361 10.45 13.16 -0.93
N LYS A 362 11.67 13.20 -0.37
CA LYS A 362 12.27 14.44 0.14
C LYS A 362 12.56 15.44 -0.99
N GLU A 363 13.01 14.97 -2.15
CA GLU A 363 13.19 15.81 -3.32
C GLU A 363 11.86 16.35 -3.85
N GLN A 364 10.85 15.47 -3.97
CA GLN A 364 9.49 15.87 -4.33
C GLN A 364 8.91 16.87 -3.32
N LEU A 365 9.10 16.68 -2.03
CA LEU A 365 8.66 17.61 -0.97
C LEU A 365 9.21 19.02 -1.22
N VAL A 366 10.52 19.14 -1.46
CA VAL A 366 11.16 20.44 -1.71
C VAL A 366 10.67 21.09 -3.00
N THR A 367 10.49 20.29 -4.04
CA THR A 367 10.00 20.77 -5.34
C THR A 367 8.56 21.26 -5.24
N ARG A 368 7.68 20.48 -4.62
CA ARG A 368 6.24 20.77 -4.46
C ARG A 368 5.95 21.91 -3.49
N TRP A 369 6.80 22.12 -2.46
CA TRP A 369 6.63 23.21 -1.49
C TRP A 369 6.89 24.60 -2.09
N ARG A 370 7.68 24.67 -3.16
CA ARG A 370 8.08 25.93 -3.78
C ARG A 370 7.08 26.46 -4.81
N HIS A 371 6.07 25.73 -5.10
CA HIS A 371 5.01 26.07 -6.04
C HIS A 371 3.65 26.16 -5.35
#